data_f3f0ea2d1eff4b13c5c79e8d42ca36fc
#
_entry.id   f3f0ea2d1eff4b13c5c79e8d42ca36fc
#
_cell.length_a   1.000
_cell.length_b   1.000
_cell.length_c   1.000
_cell.angle_alpha   90.00
_cell.angle_beta   90.00
_cell.angle_gamma   90.00
#
_symmetry.space_group_name_H-M   'P 1'
#
loop_
_entity.id
_entity.type
_entity.pdbx_description
1 polymer ?
#
loop_
_entity_poly.entity_id
_entity_poly.type
_entity_poly.pdbx_seq_one_letter_code
_entity_poly.pdbx_strand_id
1 'polypeptide(L)'
;MDSEVFRRFCAHAHEQAGIALGPNKEALVSARVGKRMQALGIADERAYLDFLESDETGEELIRFLDVISTNHTAFFREPDHFDQLRHLVFEGYNSGHRRLRIWSAASSTGEEPYSIVMTVLDVLGNTDLDFKVLATDISTRALAAAQEGVYPAEKVVSIPKSFLSRFFRQEGTSPPSFRVRDEIKQHVVFRRLNLSQPPFPMRGPLDIVFCRNVLIYFDQQVRQRLLRAIEGLLRPGGWLFVGHTETLTGISTRLRVVRPSVFILPHDGSGSCT
;
A
#
# COMPACT_ATOMS: atom_id res chain seq x y z
N MET A 1 -18.11 17.73 -16.23
CA MET A 1 -18.97 16.62 -15.70
C MET A 1 -20.23 17.21 -15.08
N ASP A 2 -21.40 16.58 -15.27
CA ASP A 2 -22.62 16.94 -14.56
C ASP A 2 -22.47 16.62 -13.05
N SER A 3 -22.99 17.51 -12.18
CA SER A 3 -22.89 17.34 -10.71
C SER A 3 -23.56 16.06 -10.19
N GLU A 4 -24.61 15.57 -10.85
CA GLU A 4 -25.27 14.32 -10.49
C GLU A 4 -24.41 13.12 -10.87
N VAL A 5 -23.87 13.12 -12.07
CA VAL A 5 -22.95 12.08 -12.55
C VAL A 5 -21.70 12.02 -11.66
N PHE A 6 -21.14 13.18 -11.29
CA PHE A 6 -20.02 13.23 -10.35
C PHE A 6 -20.34 12.59 -8.98
N ARG A 7 -21.51 12.94 -8.41
CA ARG A 7 -21.94 12.35 -7.13
C ARG A 7 -22.09 10.84 -7.20
N ARG A 8 -22.60 10.30 -8.31
CA ARG A 8 -22.74 8.84 -8.50
C ARG A 8 -21.38 8.15 -8.61
N PHE A 9 -20.42 8.71 -9.35
CA PHE A 9 -19.05 8.20 -9.36
C PHE A 9 -18.41 8.23 -7.96
N CYS A 10 -18.63 9.31 -7.19
CA CYS A 10 -18.16 9.37 -5.80
C CYS A 10 -18.81 8.30 -4.93
N ALA A 11 -20.11 8.04 -5.08
CA ALA A 11 -20.83 7.00 -4.36
C ALA A 11 -20.24 5.62 -4.67
N HIS A 12 -20.04 5.28 -5.95
CA HIS A 12 -19.40 4.02 -6.35
C HIS A 12 -18.00 3.87 -5.78
N ALA A 13 -17.15 4.90 -5.86
CA ALA A 13 -15.80 4.87 -5.31
C ALA A 13 -15.81 4.66 -3.78
N HIS A 14 -16.75 5.30 -3.08
CA HIS A 14 -16.89 5.17 -1.63
C HIS A 14 -17.45 3.81 -1.22
N GLU A 15 -18.57 3.39 -1.79
CA GLU A 15 -19.23 2.11 -1.45
C GLU A 15 -18.33 0.91 -1.74
N GLN A 16 -17.65 0.94 -2.88
CA GLN A 16 -16.87 -0.19 -3.35
C GLN A 16 -15.43 -0.22 -2.82
N ALA A 17 -14.84 0.94 -2.53
CA ALA A 17 -13.43 1.01 -2.12
C ALA A 17 -13.18 1.90 -0.89
N GLY A 18 -14.22 2.49 -0.30
CA GLY A 18 -14.10 3.43 0.81
C GLY A 18 -13.45 4.77 0.43
N ILE A 19 -13.21 5.01 -0.88
CA ILE A 19 -12.51 6.20 -1.35
C ILE A 19 -13.44 7.41 -1.28
N ALA A 20 -13.16 8.33 -0.36
CA ALA A 20 -13.87 9.59 -0.21
C ALA A 20 -13.32 10.63 -1.19
N LEU A 21 -14.07 10.94 -2.23
CA LEU A 21 -13.75 11.97 -3.22
C LEU A 21 -14.46 13.27 -2.83
N GLY A 22 -13.69 14.27 -2.41
CA GLY A 22 -14.24 15.59 -2.08
C GLY A 22 -14.74 16.35 -3.33
N PRO A 23 -15.59 17.39 -3.13
CA PRO A 23 -16.19 18.14 -4.23
C PRO A 23 -15.17 18.82 -5.15
N ASN A 24 -13.99 19.12 -4.67
CA ASN A 24 -12.88 19.73 -5.44
C ASN A 24 -12.13 18.71 -6.32
N LYS A 25 -12.57 17.45 -6.37
CA LYS A 25 -11.94 16.38 -7.18
C LYS A 25 -12.65 16.11 -8.52
N GLU A 26 -13.69 16.89 -8.86
CA GLU A 26 -14.45 16.69 -10.09
C GLU A 26 -13.58 16.67 -11.35
N ALA A 27 -12.70 17.67 -11.52
CA ALA A 27 -11.79 17.73 -12.68
C ALA A 27 -10.86 16.51 -12.75
N LEU A 28 -10.39 16.01 -11.59
CA LEU A 28 -9.55 14.82 -11.51
C LEU A 28 -10.32 13.56 -11.93
N VAL A 29 -11.54 13.39 -11.43
CA VAL A 29 -12.40 12.26 -11.76
C VAL A 29 -12.76 12.29 -13.25
N SER A 30 -13.19 13.45 -13.78
CA SER A 30 -13.51 13.61 -15.20
C SER A 30 -12.32 13.27 -16.11
N ALA A 31 -11.12 13.77 -15.78
CA ALA A 31 -9.92 13.46 -16.56
C ALA A 31 -9.54 11.97 -16.53
N ARG A 32 -9.73 11.29 -15.38
CA ARG A 32 -9.43 9.87 -15.23
C ARG A 32 -10.45 8.96 -15.89
N VAL A 33 -11.73 9.26 -15.69
CA VAL A 33 -12.85 8.58 -16.35
C VAL A 33 -12.79 8.79 -17.87
N GLY A 34 -12.49 10.02 -18.34
CA GLY A 34 -12.34 10.33 -19.76
C GLY A 34 -11.31 9.45 -20.49
N LYS A 35 -10.20 9.09 -19.84
CA LYS A 35 -9.24 8.13 -20.42
C LYS A 35 -9.84 6.73 -20.57
N ARG A 36 -10.69 6.31 -19.63
CA ARG A 36 -11.36 5.00 -19.71
C ARG A 36 -12.43 5.00 -20.78
N MET A 37 -13.24 6.07 -20.85
CA MET A 37 -14.24 6.28 -21.88
C MET A 37 -13.63 6.22 -23.28
N GLN A 38 -12.49 6.91 -23.48
CA GLN A 38 -11.76 6.87 -24.74
C GLN A 38 -11.36 5.44 -25.14
N ALA A 39 -10.87 4.64 -24.19
CA ALA A 39 -10.50 3.25 -24.42
C ALA A 39 -11.69 2.34 -24.76
N LEU A 40 -12.90 2.72 -24.33
CA LEU A 40 -14.15 2.00 -24.61
C LEU A 40 -14.94 2.55 -25.81
N GLY A 41 -14.53 3.70 -26.36
CA GLY A 41 -15.30 4.38 -27.42
C GLY A 41 -16.60 5.02 -26.93
N ILE A 42 -16.74 5.29 -25.62
CA ILE A 42 -17.93 5.92 -25.02
C ILE A 42 -17.78 7.43 -25.07
N ALA A 43 -18.82 8.14 -25.54
CA ALA A 43 -18.73 9.56 -25.86
C ALA A 43 -18.91 10.49 -24.66
N ASP A 44 -19.73 10.11 -23.66
CA ASP A 44 -20.06 10.98 -22.54
C ASP A 44 -20.06 10.23 -21.19
N GLU A 45 -19.93 10.99 -20.10
CA GLU A 45 -19.77 10.46 -18.75
C GLU A 45 -21.03 9.75 -18.22
N ARG A 46 -22.22 10.16 -18.67
CA ARG A 46 -23.48 9.51 -18.28
C ARG A 46 -23.59 8.12 -18.91
N ALA A 47 -23.29 8.01 -20.19
CA ALA A 47 -23.26 6.72 -20.87
C ALA A 47 -22.23 5.77 -20.25
N TYR A 48 -21.07 6.29 -19.81
CA TYR A 48 -20.10 5.49 -19.10
C TYR A 48 -20.59 5.05 -17.71
N LEU A 49 -21.28 5.91 -16.99
CA LEU A 49 -21.86 5.58 -15.70
C LEU A 49 -22.92 4.48 -15.84
N ASP A 50 -23.81 4.60 -16.84
CA ASP A 50 -24.82 3.58 -17.12
C ASP A 50 -24.16 2.24 -17.52
N PHE A 51 -23.06 2.27 -18.28
CA PHE A 51 -22.27 1.09 -18.61
C PHE A 51 -21.65 0.45 -17.36
N LEU A 52 -21.02 1.25 -16.48
CA LEU A 52 -20.44 0.79 -15.22
C LEU A 52 -21.48 0.12 -14.30
N GLU A 53 -22.69 0.69 -14.24
CA GLU A 53 -23.77 0.18 -13.38
C GLU A 53 -24.48 -1.04 -13.96
N SER A 54 -24.47 -1.20 -15.28
CA SER A 54 -25.03 -2.37 -15.96
C SER A 54 -24.06 -3.56 -16.04
N ASP A 55 -22.81 -3.39 -15.64
CA ASP A 55 -21.82 -4.46 -15.69
C ASP A 55 -22.03 -5.47 -14.53
N GLU A 56 -22.75 -6.56 -14.83
CA GLU A 56 -22.99 -7.66 -13.90
C GLU A 56 -21.70 -8.47 -13.57
N THR A 57 -20.66 -8.35 -14.39
CA THR A 57 -19.40 -9.09 -14.20
C THR A 57 -18.52 -8.47 -13.10
N GLY A 58 -18.71 -7.19 -12.83
CA GLY A 58 -17.87 -6.40 -11.94
C GLY A 58 -16.46 -6.08 -12.50
N GLU A 59 -16.18 -6.45 -13.75
CA GLU A 59 -14.89 -6.15 -14.38
C GLU A 59 -14.70 -4.65 -14.61
N GLU A 60 -15.76 -3.96 -15.06
CA GLU A 60 -15.67 -2.52 -15.27
C GLU A 60 -15.51 -1.76 -13.95
N LEU A 61 -16.15 -2.22 -12.88
CA LEU A 61 -15.94 -1.65 -11.55
C LEU A 61 -14.45 -1.73 -11.15
N ILE A 62 -13.78 -2.84 -11.41
CA ILE A 62 -12.34 -2.99 -11.14
C ILE A 62 -11.54 -1.98 -11.97
N ARG A 63 -11.87 -1.81 -13.25
CA ARG A 63 -11.22 -0.84 -14.15
C ARG A 63 -11.46 0.60 -13.71
N PHE A 64 -12.69 0.90 -13.28
CA PHE A 64 -13.04 2.21 -12.70
C PHE A 64 -12.19 2.50 -11.45
N LEU A 65 -12.10 1.56 -10.51
CA LEU A 65 -11.28 1.71 -9.32
C LEU A 65 -9.78 1.86 -9.65
N ASP A 66 -9.29 1.15 -10.67
CA ASP A 66 -7.92 1.28 -11.17
C ASP A 66 -7.60 2.70 -11.65
N VAL A 67 -8.53 3.37 -12.34
CA VAL A 67 -8.30 4.73 -12.85
C VAL A 67 -8.54 5.79 -11.78
N ILE A 68 -9.44 5.55 -10.82
CA ILE A 68 -9.71 6.49 -9.71
C ILE A 68 -8.62 6.45 -8.63
N SER A 69 -7.99 5.31 -8.41
CA SER A 69 -6.93 5.15 -7.42
C SER A 69 -5.72 6.04 -7.72
N THR A 70 -5.12 6.59 -6.68
CA THR A 70 -3.89 7.39 -6.79
C THR A 70 -2.69 6.54 -6.37
N ASN A 71 -1.90 6.14 -7.36
CA ASN A 71 -0.77 5.22 -7.18
C ASN A 71 0.59 5.95 -7.11
N HIS A 72 0.64 7.14 -6.45
CA HIS A 72 1.89 7.87 -6.28
C HIS A 72 2.73 7.25 -5.17
N THR A 73 3.86 6.67 -5.54
CA THR A 73 4.81 6.04 -4.61
C THR A 73 6.23 6.22 -5.11
N ALA A 74 7.21 6.00 -4.23
CA ALA A 74 8.64 6.07 -4.55
C ALA A 74 9.41 5.07 -3.67
N PHE A 75 10.58 4.63 -4.16
CA PHE A 75 11.51 3.85 -3.34
C PHE A 75 11.97 4.66 -2.13
N PHE A 76 12.00 4.01 -0.97
CA PHE A 76 12.40 4.59 0.32
C PHE A 76 11.67 5.90 0.69
N ARG A 77 10.41 6.07 0.25
CA ARG A 77 9.57 7.21 0.64
C ARG A 77 9.47 7.28 2.17
N GLU A 78 9.70 8.48 2.77
CA GLU A 78 9.76 8.70 4.21
C GLU A 78 10.88 7.82 4.84
N PRO A 79 12.15 8.15 4.60
CA PRO A 79 13.30 7.27 4.86
C PRO A 79 13.49 6.88 6.33
N ASP A 80 13.05 7.70 7.26
CA ASP A 80 13.08 7.43 8.70
C ASP A 80 12.28 6.18 9.09
N HIS A 81 11.24 5.81 8.34
CA HIS A 81 10.53 4.56 8.52
C HIS A 81 11.40 3.33 8.20
N PHE A 82 12.26 3.45 7.18
CA PHE A 82 13.20 2.37 6.83
C PHE A 82 14.37 2.30 7.81
N ASP A 83 14.79 3.43 8.39
CA ASP A 83 15.77 3.44 9.48
C ASP A 83 15.20 2.76 10.74
N GLN A 84 13.92 3.02 11.06
CA GLN A 84 13.24 2.32 12.14
C GLN A 84 13.09 0.83 11.84
N LEU A 85 12.71 0.46 10.61
CA LEU A 85 12.63 -0.94 10.19
C LEU A 85 13.99 -1.64 10.35
N ARG A 86 15.09 -0.99 9.93
CA ARG A 86 16.46 -1.48 10.08
C ARG A 86 16.77 -1.83 11.53
N HIS A 87 16.44 -0.91 12.44
CA HIS A 87 16.65 -1.11 13.89
C HIS A 87 15.79 -2.29 14.40
N LEU A 88 14.51 -2.35 14.09
CA LEU A 88 13.61 -3.42 14.52
C LEU A 88 14.05 -4.81 14.04
N VAL A 89 14.51 -4.90 12.80
CA VAL A 89 15.01 -6.15 12.22
C VAL A 89 16.28 -6.60 12.91
N PHE A 90 17.21 -5.68 13.15
CA PHE A 90 18.48 -5.97 13.84
C PHE A 90 18.26 -6.44 15.29
N GLU A 91 17.47 -5.70 16.07
CA GLU A 91 17.13 -6.03 17.45
C GLU A 91 16.37 -7.35 17.56
N GLY A 92 15.37 -7.54 16.69
CA GLY A 92 14.59 -8.77 16.66
C GLY A 92 15.45 -9.99 16.36
N TYR A 93 16.35 -9.90 15.39
CA TYR A 93 17.27 -10.99 15.04
C TYR A 93 18.23 -11.32 16.20
N ASN A 94 18.81 -10.30 16.83
CA ASN A 94 19.70 -10.47 17.99
C ASN A 94 18.97 -11.05 19.21
N SER A 95 17.67 -10.76 19.34
CA SER A 95 16.82 -11.34 20.39
C SER A 95 16.31 -12.76 20.07
N GLY A 96 16.79 -13.36 18.99
CA GLY A 96 16.48 -14.75 18.62
C GLY A 96 15.26 -14.91 17.72
N HIS A 97 14.63 -13.83 17.23
CA HIS A 97 13.57 -13.96 16.26
C HIS A 97 14.12 -14.45 14.91
N ARG A 98 13.58 -15.56 14.42
CA ARG A 98 14.00 -16.18 13.16
C ARG A 98 12.90 -16.19 12.12
N ARG A 99 11.74 -15.57 12.42
CA ARG A 99 10.62 -15.42 11.52
C ARG A 99 10.10 -13.98 11.55
N LEU A 100 9.90 -13.38 10.36
CA LEU A 100 9.41 -12.01 10.23
C LEU A 100 8.31 -11.96 9.14
N ARG A 101 7.14 -11.46 9.50
CA ARG A 101 5.99 -11.30 8.59
C ARG A 101 5.59 -9.84 8.54
N ILE A 102 5.74 -9.25 7.36
CA ILE A 102 5.47 -7.83 7.12
C ILE A 102 4.31 -7.71 6.13
N TRP A 103 3.44 -6.75 6.35
CA TRP A 103 2.37 -6.40 5.42
C TRP A 103 2.54 -4.96 4.95
N SER A 104 2.65 -4.77 3.62
CA SER A 104 2.53 -3.48 2.92
C SER A 104 1.10 -3.40 2.39
N ALA A 105 0.26 -2.60 3.06
CA ALA A 105 -1.20 -2.66 2.93
C ALA A 105 -1.75 -1.86 1.73
N ALA A 106 -0.96 -0.93 1.16
CA ALA A 106 -1.28 -0.17 -0.06
C ALA A 106 -0.01 -0.06 -0.88
N SER A 107 0.40 -1.17 -1.50
CA SER A 107 1.74 -1.36 -2.08
C SER A 107 1.95 -0.62 -3.40
N SER A 108 0.88 -0.15 -4.03
CA SER A 108 0.92 0.53 -5.33
C SER A 108 1.75 -0.25 -6.36
N THR A 109 2.64 0.40 -7.08
CA THR A 109 3.51 -0.19 -8.11
C THR A 109 4.75 -0.90 -7.55
N GLY A 110 4.82 -1.17 -6.23
CA GLY A 110 5.78 -2.10 -5.62
C GLY A 110 7.02 -1.46 -5.02
N GLU A 111 7.22 -0.15 -5.12
CA GLU A 111 8.40 0.55 -4.59
C GLU A 111 8.54 0.36 -3.07
N GLU A 112 7.43 0.40 -2.30
CA GLU A 112 7.45 0.20 -0.86
C GLU A 112 7.81 -1.24 -0.46
N PRO A 113 7.12 -2.30 -0.91
CA PRO A 113 7.47 -3.66 -0.50
C PRO A 113 8.89 -4.06 -0.94
N TYR A 114 9.37 -3.60 -2.08
CA TYR A 114 10.77 -3.84 -2.47
C TYR A 114 11.76 -3.07 -1.60
N SER A 115 11.46 -1.84 -1.20
CA SER A 115 12.28 -1.08 -0.24
C SER A 115 12.35 -1.78 1.12
N ILE A 116 11.24 -2.38 1.58
CA ILE A 116 11.21 -3.20 2.79
C ILE A 116 12.14 -4.40 2.66
N VAL A 117 12.03 -5.17 1.57
CA VAL A 117 12.89 -6.36 1.34
C VAL A 117 14.37 -5.96 1.27
N MET A 118 14.70 -4.92 0.51
CA MET A 118 16.08 -4.42 0.40
C MET A 118 16.64 -4.00 1.77
N THR A 119 15.83 -3.35 2.62
CA THR A 119 16.22 -2.96 3.97
C THR A 119 16.51 -4.18 4.85
N VAL A 120 15.65 -5.20 4.82
CA VAL A 120 15.83 -6.43 5.60
C VAL A 120 17.11 -7.16 5.17
N LEU A 121 17.31 -7.32 3.87
CA LEU A 121 18.50 -8.00 3.32
C LEU A 121 19.80 -7.21 3.54
N ASP A 122 19.73 -5.89 3.60
CA ASP A 122 20.90 -5.06 3.90
C ASP A 122 21.35 -5.19 5.36
N VAL A 123 20.40 -5.29 6.28
CA VAL A 123 20.70 -5.48 7.72
C VAL A 123 21.31 -6.85 8.01
N LEU A 124 20.76 -7.89 7.41
CA LEU A 124 21.01 -9.26 7.83
C LEU A 124 21.96 -10.03 6.90
N GLY A 125 22.17 -9.56 5.67
CA GLY A 125 22.98 -10.29 4.69
C GLY A 125 22.38 -11.68 4.39
N ASN A 126 23.24 -12.70 4.40
CA ASN A 126 22.87 -14.11 4.17
C ASN A 126 22.58 -14.82 5.50
N THR A 127 21.59 -14.36 6.25
CA THR A 127 21.16 -14.99 7.50
C THR A 127 20.04 -16.02 7.26
N ASP A 128 19.76 -16.79 8.31
CA ASP A 128 18.70 -17.79 8.36
C ASP A 128 17.31 -17.23 8.71
N LEU A 129 17.08 -15.91 8.54
CA LEU A 129 15.78 -15.30 8.80
C LEU A 129 14.76 -15.72 7.75
N ASP A 130 13.71 -16.43 8.18
CA ASP A 130 12.51 -16.67 7.36
C ASP A 130 11.64 -15.42 7.34
N PHE A 131 11.73 -14.60 6.27
CA PHE A 131 10.89 -13.44 6.16
C PHE A 131 10.11 -13.40 4.84
N LYS A 132 8.90 -12.84 4.92
CA LYS A 132 8.02 -12.58 3.78
C LYS A 132 7.30 -11.25 3.95
N VAL A 133 7.11 -10.59 2.83
CA VAL A 133 6.31 -9.36 2.72
C VAL A 133 5.05 -9.69 1.92
N LEU A 134 3.89 -9.57 2.56
CA LEU A 134 2.62 -9.52 1.86
C LEU A 134 2.43 -8.08 1.35
N ALA A 135 2.25 -7.91 0.07
CA ALA A 135 2.00 -6.63 -0.58
C ALA A 135 0.60 -6.63 -1.17
N THR A 136 -0.26 -5.72 -0.73
CA THR A 136 -1.64 -5.66 -1.21
C THR A 136 -2.01 -4.30 -1.74
N ASP A 137 -2.83 -4.28 -2.78
CA ASP A 137 -3.41 -3.06 -3.34
C ASP A 137 -4.80 -3.37 -3.92
N ILE A 138 -5.64 -2.35 -4.08
CA ILE A 138 -6.92 -2.49 -4.75
C ILE A 138 -6.75 -2.48 -6.27
N SER A 139 -5.74 -1.77 -6.77
CA SER A 139 -5.46 -1.60 -8.19
C SER A 139 -4.76 -2.83 -8.77
N THR A 140 -5.45 -3.51 -9.67
CA THR A 140 -4.90 -4.68 -10.39
C THR A 140 -3.77 -4.27 -11.33
N ARG A 141 -3.87 -3.09 -11.92
CA ARG A 141 -2.83 -2.52 -12.79
C ARG A 141 -1.55 -2.21 -12.01
N ALA A 142 -1.68 -1.62 -10.82
CA ALA A 142 -0.54 -1.35 -9.96
C ALA A 142 0.16 -2.65 -9.52
N LEU A 143 -0.63 -3.66 -9.12
CA LEU A 143 -0.10 -4.97 -8.75
C LEU A 143 0.62 -5.68 -9.90
N ALA A 144 0.09 -5.59 -11.13
CA ALA A 144 0.75 -6.16 -12.30
C ALA A 144 2.11 -5.50 -12.55
N ALA A 145 2.20 -4.16 -12.49
CA ALA A 145 3.46 -3.43 -12.60
C ALA A 145 4.43 -3.79 -11.46
N ALA A 146 3.93 -3.93 -10.23
CA ALA A 146 4.72 -4.35 -9.08
C ALA A 146 5.30 -5.76 -9.26
N GLN A 147 4.51 -6.73 -9.74
CA GLN A 147 4.94 -8.09 -10.03
C GLN A 147 5.98 -8.15 -11.14
N GLU A 148 5.81 -7.34 -12.19
CA GLU A 148 6.81 -7.20 -13.24
C GLU A 148 8.12 -6.64 -12.69
N GLY A 149 8.04 -5.64 -11.79
CA GLY A 149 9.16 -5.05 -11.06
C GLY A 149 10.19 -4.42 -11.96
N VAL A 150 9.74 -3.75 -13.03
CA VAL A 150 10.58 -3.00 -13.97
C VAL A 150 10.26 -1.52 -13.84
N TYR A 151 11.28 -0.73 -13.57
CA TYR A 151 11.15 0.70 -13.29
C TYR A 151 12.01 1.52 -14.24
N PRO A 152 11.48 2.61 -14.80
CA PRO A 152 12.29 3.54 -15.58
C PRO A 152 13.29 4.29 -14.70
N ALA A 153 14.35 4.85 -15.32
CA ALA A 153 15.46 5.46 -14.60
C ALA A 153 15.06 6.53 -13.59
N GLU A 154 14.05 7.34 -13.91
CA GLU A 154 13.54 8.40 -13.03
C GLU A 154 12.93 7.87 -11.72
N LYS A 155 12.43 6.64 -11.70
CA LYS A 155 11.87 6.00 -10.49
C LYS A 155 12.95 5.52 -9.53
N VAL A 156 14.14 5.22 -10.01
CA VAL A 156 15.23 4.64 -9.21
C VAL A 156 16.29 5.65 -8.78
N VAL A 157 16.12 6.93 -9.12
CA VAL A 157 17.08 8.01 -8.78
C VAL A 157 17.32 8.14 -7.27
N SER A 158 16.30 7.91 -6.46
CA SER A 158 16.40 7.99 -4.99
C SER A 158 17.11 6.79 -4.36
N ILE A 159 17.37 5.72 -5.11
CA ILE A 159 17.98 4.50 -4.59
C ILE A 159 19.49 4.71 -4.51
N PRO A 160 20.15 4.41 -3.37
CA PRO A 160 21.60 4.45 -3.27
C PRO A 160 22.26 3.56 -4.34
N LYS A 161 23.36 4.03 -4.95
CA LYS A 161 24.05 3.30 -6.04
C LYS A 161 24.43 1.87 -5.64
N SER A 162 24.85 1.65 -4.39
CA SER A 162 25.16 0.34 -3.84
C SER A 162 23.94 -0.60 -3.84
N PHE A 163 22.75 -0.08 -3.52
CA PHE A 163 21.51 -0.83 -3.57
C PHE A 163 21.07 -1.10 -5.00
N LEU A 164 21.21 -0.10 -5.87
CA LEU A 164 20.83 -0.26 -7.27
C LEU A 164 21.65 -1.37 -7.95
N SER A 165 22.98 -1.41 -7.74
CA SER A 165 23.84 -2.45 -8.30
C SER A 165 23.60 -3.83 -7.68
N ARG A 166 23.27 -3.88 -6.38
CA ARG A 166 23.03 -5.13 -5.63
C ARG A 166 21.68 -5.76 -5.93
N PHE A 167 20.63 -4.94 -6.03
CA PHE A 167 19.24 -5.42 -6.02
C PHE A 167 18.51 -5.29 -7.35
N PHE A 168 19.10 -4.59 -8.32
CA PHE A 168 18.53 -4.42 -9.66
C PHE A 168 19.47 -4.93 -10.74
N ARG A 169 18.86 -5.21 -11.89
CA ARG A 169 19.55 -5.42 -13.16
C ARG A 169 19.10 -4.35 -14.13
N GLN A 170 20.04 -3.62 -14.73
CA GLN A 170 19.71 -2.67 -15.80
C GLN A 170 19.29 -3.43 -17.05
N GLU A 171 18.21 -2.96 -17.68
CA GLU A 171 17.70 -3.47 -18.96
C GLU A 171 17.61 -2.31 -19.95
N GLY A 172 18.06 -2.55 -21.18
CA GLY A 172 18.11 -1.53 -22.21
C GLY A 172 19.14 -0.43 -21.94
N THR A 173 19.33 0.44 -22.92
CA THR A 173 20.32 1.51 -22.87
C THR A 173 19.75 2.89 -23.10
N SER A 174 18.59 3.00 -23.79
CA SER A 174 18.03 4.32 -24.15
C SER A 174 16.52 4.25 -24.40
N PRO A 175 15.70 4.68 -23.44
CA PRO A 175 16.00 4.96 -22.04
C PRO A 175 16.27 3.66 -21.24
N PRO A 176 17.17 3.69 -20.25
CA PRO A 176 17.42 2.53 -19.42
C PRO A 176 16.23 2.27 -18.47
N SER A 177 15.98 0.99 -18.22
CA SER A 177 15.08 0.53 -17.17
C SER A 177 15.81 -0.38 -16.19
N PHE A 178 15.24 -0.59 -15.03
CA PHE A 178 15.84 -1.34 -13.94
C PHE A 178 14.85 -2.39 -13.43
N ARG A 179 15.22 -3.65 -13.59
CA ARG A 179 14.43 -4.79 -13.10
C ARG A 179 14.90 -5.21 -11.72
N VAL A 180 13.98 -5.35 -10.80
CA VAL A 180 14.23 -5.96 -9.47
C VAL A 180 14.67 -7.41 -9.68
N ARG A 181 15.76 -7.82 -9.02
CA ARG A 181 16.28 -9.18 -9.12
C ARG A 181 15.34 -10.21 -8.48
N ASP A 182 15.37 -11.45 -8.98
CA ASP A 182 14.45 -12.50 -8.54
C ASP A 182 14.65 -12.89 -7.08
N GLU A 183 15.90 -12.80 -6.57
CA GLU A 183 16.19 -13.00 -5.15
C GLU A 183 15.51 -11.99 -4.22
N ILE A 184 15.07 -10.83 -4.74
CA ILE A 184 14.26 -9.86 -4.01
C ILE A 184 12.78 -10.21 -4.15
N LYS A 185 12.34 -10.47 -5.38
CA LYS A 185 10.95 -10.78 -5.70
C LYS A 185 10.41 -11.99 -4.94
N GLN A 186 11.23 -13.01 -4.70
CA GLN A 186 10.84 -14.22 -3.97
C GLN A 186 10.37 -13.95 -2.53
N HIS A 187 10.74 -12.80 -1.94
CA HIS A 187 10.32 -12.40 -0.60
C HIS A 187 8.97 -11.69 -0.57
N VAL A 188 8.42 -11.29 -1.72
CA VAL A 188 7.17 -10.53 -1.81
C VAL A 188 6.05 -11.39 -2.41
N VAL A 189 4.88 -11.32 -1.79
CA VAL A 189 3.65 -11.94 -2.30
C VAL A 189 2.65 -10.82 -2.58
N PHE A 190 2.34 -10.59 -3.85
CA PHE A 190 1.35 -9.59 -4.26
C PHE A 190 -0.06 -10.19 -4.32
N ARG A 191 -1.04 -9.48 -3.72
CA ARG A 191 -2.45 -9.88 -3.71
C ARG A 191 -3.35 -8.65 -3.82
N ARG A 192 -4.46 -8.79 -4.55
CA ARG A 192 -5.51 -7.77 -4.54
C ARG A 192 -6.24 -7.80 -3.20
N LEU A 193 -6.42 -6.63 -2.60
CA LEU A 193 -7.16 -6.49 -1.35
C LEU A 193 -7.83 -5.12 -1.27
N ASN A 194 -9.08 -5.11 -0.85
CA ASN A 194 -9.82 -3.90 -0.53
C ASN A 194 -9.73 -3.62 0.98
N LEU A 195 -9.02 -2.56 1.35
CA LEU A 195 -8.83 -2.17 2.75
C LEU A 195 -10.09 -1.64 3.44
N SER A 196 -11.11 -1.24 2.67
CA SER A 196 -12.37 -0.76 3.24
C SER A 196 -13.31 -1.88 3.71
N GLN A 197 -13.04 -3.13 3.35
CA GLN A 197 -13.92 -4.28 3.56
C GLN A 197 -13.27 -5.38 4.41
N PRO A 198 -12.98 -5.14 5.70
CA PRO A 198 -12.62 -6.21 6.61
C PRO A 198 -13.86 -7.11 6.91
N PRO A 199 -13.68 -8.39 7.35
CA PRO A 199 -12.40 -9.03 7.67
C PRO A 199 -11.59 -9.42 6.42
N PHE A 200 -10.26 -9.36 6.54
CA PHE A 200 -9.38 -9.69 5.43
C PHE A 200 -9.15 -11.21 5.31
N PRO A 201 -9.00 -11.76 4.07
CA PRO A 201 -8.77 -13.18 3.84
C PRO A 201 -7.32 -13.58 4.15
N MET A 202 -6.79 -13.13 5.29
CA MET A 202 -5.46 -13.45 5.77
C MET A 202 -5.47 -13.72 7.28
N ARG A 203 -4.46 -14.42 7.77
CA ARG A 203 -4.30 -14.73 9.19
C ARG A 203 -2.99 -14.14 9.71
N GLY A 204 -3.05 -13.58 10.92
CA GLY A 204 -1.88 -13.21 11.69
C GLY A 204 -1.15 -14.43 12.29
N PRO A 205 -0.15 -14.22 13.14
CA PRO A 205 0.30 -12.89 13.57
C PRO A 205 1.27 -12.25 12.56
N LEU A 206 1.11 -10.93 12.40
CA LEU A 206 2.04 -10.08 11.67
C LEU A 206 2.97 -9.34 12.65
N ASP A 207 4.21 -9.18 12.28
CA ASP A 207 5.19 -8.44 13.08
C ASP A 207 5.12 -6.94 12.81
N ILE A 208 4.99 -6.57 11.52
CA ILE A 208 5.03 -5.18 11.08
C ILE A 208 3.98 -4.97 9.98
N VAL A 209 3.25 -3.86 10.08
CA VAL A 209 2.33 -3.41 9.03
C VAL A 209 2.73 -2.00 8.58
N PHE A 210 2.90 -1.83 7.27
CA PHE A 210 3.00 -0.55 6.60
C PHE A 210 1.63 -0.24 5.98
N CYS A 211 0.89 0.72 6.55
CA CYS A 211 -0.38 1.21 6.03
C CYS A 211 -0.24 2.72 5.80
N ARG A 212 0.51 3.09 4.76
CA ARG A 212 1.03 4.43 4.55
C ARG A 212 0.38 5.11 3.35
N ASN A 213 0.07 6.40 3.53
CA ASN A 213 -0.45 7.26 2.48
C ASN A 213 -1.75 6.75 1.82
N VAL A 214 -2.56 6.04 2.57
CA VAL A 214 -3.84 5.47 2.14
C VAL A 214 -5.00 5.88 3.04
N LEU A 215 -4.77 6.10 4.34
CA LEU A 215 -5.81 6.53 5.28
C LEU A 215 -6.41 7.90 4.91
N ILE A 216 -5.64 8.72 4.18
CA ILE A 216 -6.09 10.03 3.69
C ILE A 216 -7.28 9.95 2.71
N TYR A 217 -7.53 8.79 2.12
CA TYR A 217 -8.63 8.54 1.20
C TYR A 217 -9.90 8.03 1.88
N PHE A 218 -9.81 7.64 3.15
CA PHE A 218 -10.89 6.99 3.90
C PHE A 218 -11.57 7.97 4.85
N ASP A 219 -12.88 7.82 5.01
CA ASP A 219 -13.60 8.48 6.08
C ASP A 219 -13.28 7.87 7.46
N GLN A 220 -13.79 8.50 8.52
CA GLN A 220 -13.51 8.07 9.90
C GLN A 220 -14.01 6.65 10.19
N GLN A 221 -15.14 6.25 9.63
CA GLN A 221 -15.70 4.92 9.87
C GLN A 221 -14.87 3.82 9.21
N VAL A 222 -14.44 4.04 7.96
CA VAL A 222 -13.55 3.12 7.24
C VAL A 222 -12.22 3.01 7.96
N ARG A 223 -11.62 4.15 8.37
CA ARG A 223 -10.37 4.16 9.16
C ARG A 223 -10.48 3.35 10.45
N GLN A 224 -11.59 3.51 11.19
CA GLN A 224 -11.82 2.79 12.44
C GLN A 224 -11.92 1.27 12.22
N ARG A 225 -12.65 0.84 11.16
CA ARG A 225 -12.76 -0.59 10.82
C ARG A 225 -11.42 -1.17 10.38
N LEU A 226 -10.68 -0.45 9.53
CA LEU A 226 -9.36 -0.86 9.04
C LEU A 226 -8.37 -1.03 10.20
N LEU A 227 -8.28 -0.05 11.09
CA LEU A 227 -7.34 -0.11 12.22
C LEU A 227 -7.67 -1.24 13.19
N ARG A 228 -8.95 -1.50 13.48
CA ARG A 228 -9.36 -2.68 14.29
C ARG A 228 -8.95 -3.99 13.62
N ALA A 229 -9.09 -4.09 12.30
CA ALA A 229 -8.66 -5.28 11.57
C ALA A 229 -7.13 -5.45 11.60
N ILE A 230 -6.36 -4.36 11.44
CA ILE A 230 -4.89 -4.38 11.58
C ILE A 230 -4.47 -4.81 12.99
N GLU A 231 -5.09 -4.26 14.03
CA GLU A 231 -4.82 -4.65 15.42
C GLU A 231 -5.06 -6.14 15.66
N GLY A 232 -6.11 -6.71 15.07
CA GLY A 232 -6.41 -8.15 15.18
C GLY A 232 -5.42 -9.05 14.44
N LEU A 233 -4.66 -8.50 13.49
CA LEU A 233 -3.65 -9.22 12.73
C LEU A 233 -2.23 -9.06 13.29
N LEU A 234 -1.96 -7.96 13.99
CA LEU A 234 -0.66 -7.73 14.64
C LEU A 234 -0.48 -8.64 15.86
N ARG A 235 0.75 -9.14 16.03
CA ARG A 235 1.12 -9.75 17.32
C ARG A 235 1.22 -8.68 18.42
N PRO A 236 1.09 -9.05 19.70
CA PRO A 236 1.53 -8.18 20.78
C PRO A 236 3.00 -7.77 20.59
N GLY A 237 3.32 -6.48 20.76
CA GLY A 237 4.63 -5.92 20.41
C GLY A 237 4.85 -5.72 18.91
N GLY A 238 3.84 -5.91 18.06
CA GLY A 238 3.91 -5.64 16.62
C GLY A 238 3.78 -4.16 16.29
N TRP A 239 4.25 -3.76 15.13
CA TRP A 239 4.43 -2.37 14.74
C TRP A 239 3.52 -1.96 13.58
N LEU A 240 2.99 -0.75 13.64
CA LEU A 240 2.26 -0.11 12.55
C LEU A 240 2.97 1.18 12.14
N PHE A 241 3.23 1.30 10.84
CA PHE A 241 3.69 2.52 10.18
C PHE A 241 2.57 3.11 9.35
N VAL A 242 2.30 4.42 9.51
CA VAL A 242 1.39 5.20 8.68
C VAL A 242 2.17 6.32 7.99
N GLY A 243 1.61 7.00 6.99
CA GLY A 243 2.30 8.11 6.32
C GLY A 243 2.47 9.33 7.24
N HIS A 244 3.48 10.17 7.00
CA HIS A 244 3.79 11.32 7.85
C HIS A 244 2.64 12.33 8.01
N THR A 245 1.77 12.43 7.01
CA THR A 245 0.59 13.31 7.06
C THR A 245 -0.64 12.65 7.67
N GLU A 246 -0.51 11.39 8.08
CA GLU A 246 -1.61 10.59 8.62
C GLU A 246 -1.55 10.53 10.15
N THR A 247 -2.70 10.58 10.78
CA THR A 247 -2.82 10.51 12.23
C THR A 247 -3.92 9.54 12.63
N LEU A 248 -3.77 8.91 13.78
CA LEU A 248 -4.79 8.09 14.43
C LEU A 248 -5.61 8.89 15.45
N THR A 249 -5.44 10.20 15.52
CA THR A 249 -6.18 11.07 16.44
C THR A 249 -7.69 10.96 16.17
N GLY A 250 -8.47 10.82 17.24
CA GLY A 250 -9.92 10.66 17.16
C GLY A 250 -10.39 9.24 16.75
N ILE A 251 -9.48 8.28 16.65
CA ILE A 251 -9.79 6.88 16.39
C ILE A 251 -9.55 6.06 17.67
N SER A 252 -10.54 5.26 18.09
CA SER A 252 -10.37 4.35 19.21
C SER A 252 -9.49 3.17 18.82
N THR A 253 -8.32 3.05 19.45
CA THR A 253 -7.29 2.05 19.13
C THR A 253 -6.49 1.67 20.38
N ARG A 254 -5.97 0.44 20.43
CA ARG A 254 -5.00 -0.02 21.44
C ARG A 254 -3.56 0.35 21.08
N LEU A 255 -3.32 0.76 19.84
CA LEU A 255 -1.99 1.15 19.37
C LEU A 255 -1.47 2.37 20.14
N ARG A 256 -0.22 2.32 20.58
CA ARG A 256 0.47 3.41 21.27
C ARG A 256 1.49 4.05 20.34
N VAL A 257 1.54 5.37 20.36
CA VAL A 257 2.55 6.15 19.62
C VAL A 257 3.93 5.90 20.23
N VAL A 258 4.90 5.55 19.41
CA VAL A 258 6.33 5.48 19.79
C VAL A 258 7.07 6.70 19.27
N ARG A 259 6.76 7.12 18.05
CA ARG A 259 7.20 8.36 17.41
C ARG A 259 6.17 8.80 16.37
N PRO A 260 6.25 10.00 15.79
CA PRO A 260 5.33 10.42 14.73
C PRO A 260 5.21 9.32 13.66
N SER A 261 3.98 9.00 13.27
CA SER A 261 3.62 7.98 12.25
C SER A 261 4.04 6.54 12.55
N VAL A 262 4.60 6.22 13.73
CA VAL A 262 5.02 4.88 14.13
C VAL A 262 4.36 4.48 15.45
N PHE A 263 3.69 3.34 15.45
CA PHE A 263 2.88 2.84 16.54
C PHE A 263 3.25 1.39 16.88
N ILE A 264 3.01 1.01 18.13
CA ILE A 264 3.19 -0.36 18.63
C ILE A 264 1.88 -0.87 19.23
N LEU A 265 1.55 -2.14 18.99
CA LEU A 265 0.50 -2.83 19.73
C LEU A 265 1.09 -3.33 21.07
N PRO A 266 0.67 -2.81 22.23
CA PRO A 266 1.22 -3.24 23.50
C PRO A 266 1.03 -4.73 23.76
N HIS A 267 1.86 -5.33 24.62
CA HIS A 267 1.60 -6.64 25.17
C HIS A 267 0.40 -6.58 26.13
N ASP A 268 -0.48 -7.59 26.05
CA ASP A 268 -1.57 -7.72 27.03
C ASP A 268 -0.94 -7.87 28.43
N GLY A 269 -1.18 -6.91 29.30
CA GLY A 269 -0.63 -6.90 30.66
C GLY A 269 0.26 -5.69 31.01
N SER A 270 0.65 -4.84 30.07
CA SER A 270 1.25 -3.53 30.40
C SER A 270 0.13 -2.52 30.74
N GLY A 271 -0.60 -2.81 31.83
CA GLY A 271 -1.49 -1.87 32.48
C GLY A 271 -0.72 -0.63 32.91
N SER A 272 -1.30 0.54 32.63
CA SER A 272 -0.93 1.86 33.05
C SER A 272 -0.11 1.89 34.35
N CYS A 273 1.21 2.16 34.24
CA CYS A 273 1.84 2.98 35.24
C CYS A 273 1.49 4.43 34.92
N THR A 274 0.64 4.98 35.76
CA THR A 274 0.29 6.41 35.85
C THR A 274 1.53 7.27 36.03
#